data_392d65a5a996f9ee0af4f17b150fa305
#
_entry.id   392d65a5a996f9ee0af4f17b150fa305
#
_cell.length_a   1.000
_cell.length_b   1.000
_cell.length_c   1.000
_cell.angle_alpha   90.00
_cell.angle_beta   90.00
_cell.angle_gamma   90.00
#
_symmetry.space_group_name_H-M   'P 1'
#
loop_
_entity.id
_entity.type
_entity.pdbx_description
1 polymer ?
#
loop_
_entity_poly.entity_id
_entity_poly.type
_entity_poly.pdbx_seq_one_letter_code
_entity_poly.pdbx_strand_id
1 'polypeptide(L)'
;MGNKTFAIIKPDAVKAGNTGKIYDRIIQAGFHIMSAKLLKLTEEQAKGFYAVHEERPFFSDLIEFMTSGPCMVLALQKDNAVSSWRETIGATNPEDAEDHTIRKDFASNVQENAVHGSDSDENAEKEIAFFFADGELLSN
;
A
#
# COMPACT_ATOMS: atom_id res chain seq x y z
N MET A 1 -6.12 18.22 6.79
CA MET A 1 -5.53 17.77 5.55
C MET A 1 -4.15 17.24 5.77
N GLY A 2 -4.02 15.94 5.75
CA GLY A 2 -2.74 15.31 5.96
C GLY A 2 -1.85 15.37 4.74
N ASN A 3 -0.55 15.33 4.96
CA ASN A 3 0.45 15.29 3.90
C ASN A 3 1.21 13.97 3.84
N LYS A 4 0.74 12.96 4.56
CA LYS A 4 1.37 11.64 4.58
C LYS A 4 0.34 10.55 4.32
N THR A 5 0.77 9.48 3.65
CA THR A 5 -0.05 8.29 3.49
C THR A 5 0.85 7.06 3.53
N PHE A 6 0.24 5.92 3.83
CA PHE A 6 0.94 4.64 3.86
C PHE A 6 0.55 3.82 2.64
N ALA A 7 1.52 3.19 2.02
CA ALA A 7 1.31 2.36 0.85
C ALA A 7 1.99 1.01 1.03
N ILE A 8 1.47 -0.01 0.37
CA ILE A 8 2.13 -1.30 0.25
C ILE A 8 2.10 -1.67 -1.24
N ILE A 9 3.25 -2.12 -1.75
CA ILE A 9 3.30 -2.85 -3.01
C ILE A 9 3.16 -4.30 -2.61
N LYS A 10 2.01 -4.90 -2.91
CA LYS A 10 1.61 -6.21 -2.39
C LYS A 10 2.38 -7.36 -3.02
N PRO A 11 2.35 -8.56 -2.40
CA PRO A 11 3.12 -9.71 -2.89
C PRO A 11 2.83 -10.09 -4.34
N ASP A 12 1.63 -9.90 -4.84
CA ASP A 12 1.30 -10.20 -6.24
C ASP A 12 2.11 -9.34 -7.20
N ALA A 13 2.20 -8.04 -6.92
CA ALA A 13 2.95 -7.11 -7.76
C ALA A 13 4.46 -7.33 -7.66
N VAL A 14 4.97 -7.63 -6.45
CA VAL A 14 6.38 -7.93 -6.27
C VAL A 14 6.75 -9.20 -7.02
N LYS A 15 5.95 -10.25 -6.89
CA LYS A 15 6.16 -11.52 -7.57
C LYS A 15 6.15 -11.37 -9.10
N ALA A 16 5.27 -10.51 -9.60
CA ALA A 16 5.16 -10.24 -11.04
C ALA A 16 6.31 -9.38 -11.59
N GLY A 17 7.20 -8.88 -10.72
CA GLY A 17 8.32 -8.05 -11.14
C GLY A 17 7.96 -6.59 -11.38
N ASN A 18 6.84 -6.14 -10.82
CA ASN A 18 6.32 -4.79 -11.05
C ASN A 18 6.74 -3.77 -9.97
N THR A 19 7.54 -4.20 -8.99
CA THR A 19 7.95 -3.31 -7.88
C THR A 19 8.55 -2.00 -8.38
N GLY A 20 9.53 -2.09 -9.28
CA GLY A 20 10.19 -0.89 -9.80
C GLY A 20 9.28 0.00 -10.64
N LYS A 21 8.39 -0.62 -11.40
CA LYS A 21 7.42 0.12 -12.22
C LYS A 21 6.44 0.90 -11.36
N ILE A 22 5.95 0.29 -10.30
CA ILE A 22 5.04 0.95 -9.36
C ILE A 22 5.78 2.04 -8.58
N TYR A 23 7.00 1.76 -8.14
CA TYR A 23 7.83 2.74 -7.45
C TYR A 23 8.02 3.99 -8.31
N ASP A 24 8.31 3.80 -9.59
CA ASP A 24 8.46 4.90 -10.54
C ASP A 24 7.14 5.69 -10.70
N ARG A 25 6.01 4.99 -10.76
CA ARG A 25 4.69 5.63 -10.86
C ARG A 25 4.39 6.51 -9.64
N ILE A 26 4.85 6.11 -8.46
CA ILE A 26 4.72 6.90 -7.23
C ILE A 26 5.45 8.23 -7.39
N ILE A 27 6.69 8.17 -7.85
CA ILE A 27 7.51 9.38 -8.04
C ILE A 27 6.90 10.27 -9.12
N GLN A 28 6.47 9.70 -10.23
CA GLN A 28 5.86 10.47 -11.32
C GLN A 28 4.56 11.14 -10.90
N ALA A 29 3.84 10.57 -9.96
CA ALA A 29 2.61 11.16 -9.42
C ALA A 29 2.87 12.33 -8.46
N GLY A 30 4.14 12.65 -8.20
CA GLY A 30 4.51 13.80 -7.37
C GLY A 30 4.71 13.48 -5.89
N PHE A 31 4.72 12.21 -5.51
CA PHE A 31 4.97 11.82 -4.12
C PHE A 31 6.46 11.79 -3.81
N HIS A 32 6.81 12.30 -2.65
CA HIS A 32 8.12 12.07 -2.06
C HIS A 32 8.06 10.79 -1.24
N ILE A 33 8.99 9.88 -1.47
CA ILE A 33 9.07 8.64 -0.70
C ILE A 33 9.93 8.91 0.54
N MET A 34 9.28 8.96 1.70
CA MET A 34 9.96 9.24 2.96
C MET A 34 10.74 8.04 3.47
N SER A 35 10.24 6.85 3.22
CA SER A 35 10.91 5.60 3.57
C SER A 35 10.24 4.45 2.82
N ALA A 36 11.02 3.39 2.56
CA ALA A 36 10.53 2.19 1.90
C ALA A 36 11.29 0.99 2.44
N LYS A 37 10.58 -0.11 2.69
CA LYS A 37 11.20 -1.36 3.15
C LYS A 37 10.64 -2.53 2.37
N LEU A 38 11.53 -3.34 1.81
CA LEU A 38 11.15 -4.62 1.23
C LEU A 38 11.25 -5.65 2.35
N LEU A 39 10.15 -6.34 2.64
CA LEU A 39 10.11 -7.32 3.72
C LEU A 39 9.07 -8.40 3.44
N LYS A 40 9.16 -9.50 4.18
CA LYS A 40 8.12 -10.52 4.15
C LYS A 40 7.39 -10.45 5.50
N LEU A 41 6.09 -10.19 5.46
CA LEU A 41 5.29 -10.10 6.69
C LEU A 41 5.25 -11.46 7.38
N THR A 42 5.39 -11.44 8.70
CA THR A 42 5.06 -12.62 9.51
C THR A 42 3.55 -12.67 9.65
N GLU A 43 3.03 -13.86 10.00
CA GLU A 43 1.60 -14.01 10.25
C GLU A 43 1.14 -13.06 11.35
N GLU A 44 1.94 -12.91 12.40
CA GLU A 44 1.64 -12.01 13.51
C GLU A 44 1.56 -10.54 13.04
N GLN A 45 2.50 -10.09 12.22
CA GLN A 45 2.49 -8.73 11.67
C GLN A 45 1.25 -8.49 10.81
N ALA A 46 0.93 -9.44 9.93
CA ALA A 46 -0.22 -9.31 9.05
C ALA A 46 -1.52 -9.26 9.84
N LYS A 47 -1.68 -10.12 10.84
CA LYS A 47 -2.86 -10.13 11.71
C LYS A 47 -2.99 -8.81 12.49
N GLY A 48 -1.88 -8.28 12.98
CA GLY A 48 -1.88 -7.00 13.70
C GLY A 48 -2.26 -5.84 12.79
N PHE A 49 -1.69 -5.78 11.62
CA PHE A 49 -1.97 -4.71 10.66
C PHE A 49 -3.44 -4.70 10.20
N TYR A 50 -3.99 -5.89 9.94
CA TYR A 50 -5.37 -6.04 9.46
C TYR A 50 -6.36 -6.37 10.57
N ALA A 51 -6.03 -6.09 11.84
CA ALA A 51 -6.87 -6.45 13.00
C ALA A 51 -8.31 -5.94 12.90
N VAL A 52 -8.54 -4.80 12.24
CA VAL A 52 -9.89 -4.26 12.07
C VAL A 52 -10.79 -5.18 11.23
N HIS A 53 -10.20 -6.09 10.48
CA HIS A 53 -10.92 -7.04 9.62
C HIS A 53 -11.00 -8.44 10.22
N GLU A 54 -10.55 -8.61 11.46
CA GLU A 54 -10.40 -9.94 12.10
C GLU A 54 -11.65 -10.81 12.02
N GLU A 55 -12.82 -10.22 12.12
CA GLU A 55 -14.08 -10.96 12.07
C GLU A 55 -14.69 -11.10 10.68
N ARG A 56 -14.02 -10.56 9.66
CA ARG A 56 -14.52 -10.66 8.29
C ARG A 56 -14.24 -12.04 7.71
N PRO A 57 -15.15 -12.56 6.86
CA PRO A 57 -14.96 -13.88 6.22
C PRO A 57 -13.67 -13.99 5.41
N PHE A 58 -13.21 -12.89 4.84
CA PHE A 58 -12.01 -12.88 3.99
C PHE A 58 -10.70 -12.77 4.78
N PHE A 59 -10.76 -12.64 6.12
CA PHE A 59 -9.57 -12.37 6.92
C PHE A 59 -8.46 -13.41 6.74
N SER A 60 -8.82 -14.69 6.83
CA SER A 60 -7.86 -15.79 6.68
C SER A 60 -7.16 -15.75 5.32
N ASP A 61 -7.93 -15.54 4.25
CA ASP A 61 -7.39 -15.49 2.89
C ASP A 61 -6.48 -14.28 2.71
N LEU A 62 -6.86 -13.15 3.32
CA LEU A 62 -6.06 -11.92 3.28
C LEU A 62 -4.70 -12.14 3.95
N ILE A 63 -4.69 -12.76 5.14
CA ILE A 63 -3.46 -13.04 5.87
C ILE A 63 -2.57 -14.00 5.09
N GLU A 64 -3.15 -15.05 4.54
CA GLU A 64 -2.41 -16.00 3.71
C GLU A 64 -1.78 -15.31 2.50
N PHE A 65 -2.55 -14.47 1.82
CA PHE A 65 -2.06 -13.71 0.67
C PHE A 65 -0.92 -12.76 1.04
N MET A 66 -1.12 -11.95 2.08
CA MET A 66 -0.14 -10.94 2.49
C MET A 66 1.16 -11.52 3.05
N THR A 67 1.13 -12.78 3.50
CA THR A 67 2.33 -13.48 3.98
C THR A 67 2.93 -14.43 2.95
N SER A 68 2.37 -14.49 1.76
CA SER A 68 2.79 -15.45 0.72
C SER A 68 4.15 -15.13 0.09
N GLY A 69 4.64 -13.91 0.23
CA GLY A 69 5.93 -13.52 -0.33
C GLY A 69 6.28 -12.09 0.08
N PRO A 70 7.41 -11.59 -0.40
CA PRO A 70 7.84 -10.22 -0.08
C PRO A 70 6.84 -9.17 -0.56
N CYS A 71 6.74 -8.10 0.20
CA CYS A 71 6.02 -6.90 -0.18
C CYS A 71 6.90 -5.69 0.16
N MET A 72 6.55 -4.53 -0.38
CA MET A 72 7.25 -3.29 -0.04
C MET A 72 6.28 -2.36 0.68
N VAL A 73 6.66 -1.91 1.87
CA VAL A 73 5.88 -0.92 2.63
C VAL A 73 6.54 0.44 2.45
N LEU A 74 5.72 1.49 2.29
CA LEU A 74 6.23 2.83 1.99
C LEU A 74 5.46 3.90 2.77
N ALA A 75 6.21 4.92 3.22
CA ALA A 75 5.61 6.14 3.76
C ALA A 75 5.79 7.23 2.69
N LEU A 76 4.70 7.84 2.27
CA LEU A 76 4.65 8.79 1.18
C LEU A 76 4.23 10.18 1.66
N GLN A 77 4.78 11.22 1.03
CA GLN A 77 4.48 12.60 1.38
C GLN A 77 4.03 13.39 0.15
N LYS A 78 2.92 14.08 0.29
CA LYS A 78 2.38 14.98 -0.73
C LYS A 78 1.18 15.71 -0.09
N ASP A 79 0.86 16.90 -0.58
CA ASP A 79 -0.34 17.58 -0.10
C ASP A 79 -1.56 16.72 -0.37
N ASN A 80 -2.47 16.61 0.61
CA ASN A 80 -3.64 15.74 0.54
C ASN A 80 -3.28 14.31 0.17
N ALA A 81 -2.24 13.77 0.83
CA ALA A 81 -1.62 12.51 0.44
C ALA A 81 -2.59 11.34 0.35
N VAL A 82 -3.49 11.20 1.32
CA VAL A 82 -4.43 10.06 1.33
C VAL A 82 -5.32 10.07 0.09
N SER A 83 -6.00 11.18 -0.19
CA SER A 83 -6.88 11.27 -1.34
C SER A 83 -6.11 11.21 -2.66
N SER A 84 -4.96 11.87 -2.73
CA SER A 84 -4.12 11.85 -3.92
C SER A 84 -3.62 10.45 -4.25
N TRP A 85 -3.21 9.69 -3.23
CA TRP A 85 -2.75 8.32 -3.44
C TRP A 85 -3.90 7.40 -3.88
N ARG A 86 -5.06 7.55 -3.26
CA ARG A 86 -6.24 6.75 -3.65
C ARG A 86 -6.65 7.01 -5.10
N GLU A 87 -6.55 8.24 -5.57
CA GLU A 87 -6.80 8.57 -6.98
C GLU A 87 -5.74 7.94 -7.89
N THR A 88 -4.49 7.95 -7.47
CA THR A 88 -3.37 7.41 -8.25
C THR A 88 -3.49 5.89 -8.41
N ILE A 89 -3.88 5.20 -7.34
CA ILE A 89 -3.99 3.73 -7.39
C ILE A 89 -5.29 3.25 -8.06
N GLY A 90 -6.36 4.01 -7.97
CA GLY A 90 -7.64 3.67 -8.60
C GLY A 90 -8.55 2.83 -7.72
N ALA A 91 -9.68 2.44 -8.28
CA ALA A 91 -10.70 1.66 -7.58
C ALA A 91 -10.15 0.30 -7.11
N THR A 92 -10.67 -0.16 -5.97
CA THR A 92 -10.28 -1.44 -5.36
C THR A 92 -10.40 -2.61 -6.33
N ASN A 93 -11.49 -2.65 -7.10
CA ASN A 93 -11.64 -3.63 -8.16
C ASN A 93 -11.00 -3.05 -9.43
N PRO A 94 -9.97 -3.71 -10.00
CA PRO A 94 -9.31 -3.19 -11.19
C PRO A 94 -10.24 -3.06 -12.41
N GLU A 95 -11.33 -3.80 -12.46
CA GLU A 95 -12.30 -3.66 -13.53
C GLU A 95 -13.00 -2.29 -13.49
N ASP A 96 -13.16 -1.72 -12.30
CA ASP A 96 -13.78 -0.42 -12.08
C ASP A 96 -12.78 0.73 -12.09
N ALA A 97 -11.48 0.42 -12.14
CA ALA A 97 -10.43 1.43 -12.10
C ALA A 97 -10.30 2.14 -13.44
N GLU A 98 -10.07 3.45 -13.36
CA GLU A 98 -9.87 4.25 -14.57
C GLU A 98 -8.53 3.95 -15.22
N ASP A 99 -8.42 4.25 -16.52
CA ASP A 99 -7.18 4.10 -17.26
C ASP A 99 -6.08 4.94 -16.60
N HIS A 100 -4.86 4.45 -16.68
CA HIS A 100 -3.66 5.08 -16.12
C HIS A 100 -3.54 5.02 -14.61
N THR A 101 -4.47 4.36 -13.91
CA THR A 101 -4.30 4.07 -12.48
C THR A 101 -3.42 2.83 -12.32
N ILE A 102 -2.77 2.74 -11.15
CA ILE A 102 -1.88 1.62 -10.86
C ILE A 102 -2.65 0.29 -10.89
N ARG A 103 -3.82 0.25 -10.28
CA ARG A 103 -4.61 -0.99 -10.27
C ARG A 103 -5.10 -1.39 -11.66
N LYS A 104 -5.44 -0.44 -12.50
CA LYS A 104 -5.83 -0.76 -13.87
C LYS A 104 -4.70 -1.43 -14.64
N ASP A 105 -3.47 -0.93 -14.44
CA ASP A 105 -2.31 -1.42 -15.18
C ASP A 105 -1.69 -2.68 -14.59
N PHE A 106 -1.75 -2.88 -13.27
CA PHE A 106 -0.97 -3.91 -12.58
C PHE A 106 -1.76 -4.89 -11.73
N ALA A 107 -3.04 -4.66 -11.48
CA ALA A 107 -3.85 -5.53 -10.62
C ALA A 107 -4.58 -6.59 -11.43
N SER A 108 -4.78 -7.77 -10.83
CA SER A 108 -5.49 -8.88 -11.47
C SER A 108 -6.95 -8.98 -11.03
N ASN A 109 -7.21 -8.77 -9.74
CA ASN A 109 -8.57 -8.88 -9.18
C ASN A 109 -8.63 -8.12 -7.85
N VAL A 110 -9.75 -8.23 -7.13
CA VAL A 110 -9.97 -7.48 -5.87
C VAL A 110 -8.95 -7.84 -4.79
N GLN A 111 -8.56 -9.11 -4.67
CA GLN A 111 -7.58 -9.53 -3.68
C GLN A 111 -6.16 -9.22 -4.13
N GLU A 112 -5.84 -9.58 -5.38
CA GLU A 112 -4.51 -9.35 -5.96
C GLU A 112 -4.55 -8.03 -6.72
N ASN A 113 -4.74 -6.94 -5.97
CA ASN A 113 -4.92 -5.62 -6.57
C ASN A 113 -3.70 -4.70 -6.46
N ALA A 114 -2.54 -5.30 -6.38
CA ALA A 114 -1.21 -4.70 -6.52
C ALA A 114 -0.77 -3.80 -5.38
N VAL A 115 -1.62 -2.93 -4.86
CA VAL A 115 -1.23 -1.90 -3.90
C VAL A 115 -2.26 -1.67 -2.82
N HIS A 116 -1.80 -1.11 -1.70
CA HIS A 116 -2.64 -0.67 -0.59
C HIS A 116 -2.49 0.84 -0.43
N GLY A 117 -3.57 1.50 -0.03
CA GLY A 117 -3.54 2.90 0.39
C GLY A 117 -4.38 3.09 1.65
N SER A 118 -3.95 4.00 2.51
CA SER A 118 -4.70 4.35 3.71
C SER A 118 -6.04 5.00 3.33
N ASP A 119 -7.05 4.82 4.16
CA ASP A 119 -8.40 5.36 3.91
C ASP A 119 -8.67 6.69 4.61
N SER A 120 -7.79 7.10 5.52
CA SER A 120 -7.92 8.37 6.25
C SER A 120 -6.57 8.82 6.76
N ASP A 121 -6.46 10.10 7.12
CA ASP A 121 -5.24 10.64 7.70
C ASP A 121 -4.92 9.95 9.03
N GLU A 122 -5.93 9.68 9.83
CA GLU A 122 -5.77 8.98 11.11
C GLU A 122 -5.20 7.58 10.91
N ASN A 123 -5.77 6.83 9.98
CA ASN A 123 -5.27 5.48 9.69
C ASN A 123 -3.90 5.50 9.03
N ALA A 124 -3.62 6.48 8.19
CA ALA A 124 -2.29 6.65 7.60
C ALA A 124 -1.22 6.77 8.68
N GLU A 125 -1.48 7.60 9.69
CA GLU A 125 -0.56 7.81 10.80
C GLU A 125 -0.28 6.50 11.56
N LYS A 126 -1.34 5.76 11.87
CA LYS A 126 -1.23 4.46 12.56
C LYS A 126 -0.50 3.43 11.71
N GLU A 127 -0.79 3.37 10.43
CA GLU A 127 -0.18 2.39 9.52
C GLU A 127 1.30 2.68 9.32
N ILE A 128 1.67 3.94 9.18
CA ILE A 128 3.08 4.34 9.09
C ILE A 128 3.83 3.93 10.37
N ALA A 129 3.27 4.26 11.53
CA ALA A 129 3.89 3.95 12.82
C ALA A 129 4.03 2.44 13.07
N PHE A 130 3.19 1.62 12.43
CA PHE A 130 3.28 0.17 12.55
C PHE A 130 4.58 -0.37 11.96
N PHE A 131 5.07 0.22 10.87
CA PHE A 131 6.25 -0.28 10.17
C PHE A 131 7.49 0.60 10.27
N PHE A 132 7.35 1.88 10.63
CA PHE A 132 8.45 2.83 10.60
C PHE A 132 8.60 3.56 11.93
N ALA A 133 9.85 3.70 12.40
CA ALA A 133 10.16 4.60 13.51
C ALA A 133 10.27 6.02 12.96
N ASP A 134 10.05 7.03 13.82
CA ASP A 134 10.11 8.44 13.42
C ASP A 134 11.43 8.80 12.72
N GLY A 135 12.54 8.28 13.22
CA GLY A 135 13.87 8.56 12.64
C GLY A 135 14.10 7.95 11.27
N GLU A 136 13.20 7.04 10.83
CA GLU A 136 13.29 6.43 9.51
C GLU A 136 12.57 7.24 8.44
N LEU A 137 11.79 8.26 8.85
CA LEU A 137 11.00 9.08 7.91
C LEU A 137 11.80 10.30 7.48
N LEU A 138 12.17 10.34 6.22
CA LEU A 138 13.04 11.36 5.66
C LEU A 138 12.24 12.34 4.81
N SER A 139 11.99 13.52 5.36
CA SER A 139 11.28 14.57 4.62
C SER A 139 12.20 15.21 3.57
N ASN A 140 11.56 15.66 2.50
CA ASN A 140 12.28 16.33 1.41
C ASN A 140 12.60 17.78 1.78
#